data_76778a07801c4f4f6833aeb1db9c2f75
#
_entry.id   76778a07801c4f4f6833aeb1db9c2f75
#
_cell.length_a   1.000
_cell.length_b   1.000
_cell.length_c   1.000
_cell.angle_alpha   90.00
_cell.angle_beta   90.00
_cell.angle_gamma   90.00
#
_symmetry.space_group_name_H-M   'P 1'
#
loop_
_entity.id
_entity.type
_entity.pdbx_description
1 polymer ?
#
loop_
_entity_poly.entity_id
_entity_poly.type
_entity_poly.pdbx_seq_one_letter_code
_entity_poly.pdbx_strand_id
1 'polypeptide(L)'
;LTGVSLLIFLAITFRTPEGGFFRAGWWGILGLIGWAYLFCSTAYILLRRRPIYLLLLWAALLLLNMLVTRLRGGESLIGGPSLVGDMAAALNIGNGSSVIMAMTGILLSLAEKYTGHLKSAHRIFMASALAVLLAGAAALSHNLWIISKNIGTLPWCLYVSALSVAVYTTLRIMEHLGRLSWFNPFRYSGLATLTVYMIPYVLYSIRGFCGMESPEWLSGP
;
A
#
# COMPACT_ATOMS: atom_id res chain seq x y z
N LEU A 1 -21.11 -8.69 15.40
CA LEU A 1 -20.81 -8.97 16.81
C LEU A 1 -20.09 -10.31 16.97
N THR A 2 -20.56 -11.42 16.42
CA THR A 2 -19.95 -12.78 16.52
C THR A 2 -18.49 -12.82 16.07
N GLY A 3 -18.12 -12.15 14.97
CA GLY A 3 -16.73 -12.11 14.51
C GLY A 3 -15.78 -11.40 15.49
N VAL A 4 -16.23 -10.29 16.07
CA VAL A 4 -15.45 -9.56 17.08
C VAL A 4 -15.29 -10.41 18.35
N SER A 5 -16.36 -11.08 18.80
CA SER A 5 -16.29 -11.98 19.96
C SER A 5 -15.32 -13.13 19.73
N LEU A 6 -15.32 -13.72 18.53
CA LEU A 6 -14.37 -14.77 18.13
C LEU A 6 -12.91 -14.27 18.14
N LEU A 7 -12.65 -13.08 17.62
CA LEU A 7 -11.32 -12.49 17.62
C LEU A 7 -10.82 -12.21 19.05
N ILE A 8 -11.70 -11.70 19.92
CA ILE A 8 -11.38 -11.49 21.34
C ILE A 8 -11.09 -12.82 22.03
N PHE A 9 -11.92 -13.83 21.78
CA PHE A 9 -11.72 -15.17 22.33
C PHE A 9 -10.37 -15.76 21.91
N LEU A 10 -10.04 -15.68 20.61
CA LEU A 10 -8.76 -16.14 20.07
C LEU A 10 -7.58 -15.35 20.67
N ALA A 11 -7.69 -14.04 20.84
CA ALA A 11 -6.65 -13.22 21.44
C ALA A 11 -6.39 -13.57 22.92
N ILE A 12 -7.45 -13.92 23.66
CA ILE A 12 -7.34 -14.31 25.09
C ILE A 12 -6.78 -15.73 25.24
N THR A 13 -7.18 -16.64 24.35
CA THR A 13 -6.79 -18.06 24.43
C THR A 13 -5.41 -18.33 23.83
N PHE A 14 -4.95 -17.47 22.89
CA PHE A 14 -3.67 -17.66 22.22
C PHE A 14 -2.49 -17.59 23.21
N ARG A 15 -1.57 -18.56 23.06
CA ARG A 15 -0.29 -18.57 23.76
C ARG A 15 0.83 -18.83 22.76
N THR A 16 1.93 -18.12 22.91
CA THR A 16 3.15 -18.43 22.15
C THR A 16 3.80 -19.71 22.70
N PRO A 17 4.65 -20.40 21.94
CA PRO A 17 5.41 -21.56 22.43
C PRO A 17 6.20 -21.27 23.73
N GLU A 18 6.55 -20.01 23.96
CA GLU A 18 7.27 -19.52 25.14
C GLU A 18 6.33 -19.09 26.29
N GLY A 19 5.01 -19.35 26.17
CA GLY A 19 3.99 -19.02 27.16
C GLY A 19 3.51 -17.56 27.17
N GLY A 20 3.96 -16.75 26.22
CA GLY A 20 3.56 -15.34 26.10
C GLY A 20 2.12 -15.18 25.61
N PHE A 21 1.50 -14.05 25.97
CA PHE A 21 0.17 -13.66 25.49
C PHE A 21 0.21 -13.09 24.08
N PHE A 22 -0.96 -13.06 23.42
CA PHE A 22 -1.13 -12.36 22.15
C PHE A 22 -0.67 -10.90 22.25
N ARG A 23 0.19 -10.50 21.33
CA ARG A 23 0.61 -9.10 21.18
C ARG A 23 0.13 -8.59 19.82
N ALA A 24 -0.50 -7.43 19.81
CA ALA A 24 -0.93 -6.81 18.57
C ALA A 24 0.30 -6.41 17.74
N GLY A 25 0.44 -7.01 16.55
CA GLY A 25 1.50 -6.67 15.60
C GLY A 25 1.08 -5.51 14.70
N TRP A 26 1.15 -4.28 15.21
CA TRP A 26 0.78 -3.07 14.45
C TRP A 26 1.55 -2.91 13.14
N TRP A 27 2.77 -3.44 13.08
CA TRP A 27 3.67 -3.40 11.93
C TRP A 27 3.57 -4.64 11.02
N GLY A 28 2.63 -5.52 11.28
CA GLY A 28 2.26 -6.57 10.33
C GLY A 28 1.58 -5.98 9.08
N ILE A 29 1.56 -6.73 7.97
CA ILE A 29 1.00 -6.27 6.68
C ILE A 29 -0.43 -5.72 6.84
N LEU A 30 -1.29 -6.42 7.57
CA LEU A 30 -2.67 -5.98 7.81
C LEU A 30 -2.74 -4.71 8.67
N GLY A 31 -1.86 -4.59 9.67
CA GLY A 31 -1.74 -3.39 10.50
C GLY A 31 -1.32 -2.17 9.68
N LEU A 32 -0.29 -2.32 8.84
CA LEU A 32 0.17 -1.25 7.93
C LEU A 32 -0.93 -0.80 6.97
N ILE A 33 -1.70 -1.74 6.39
CA ILE A 33 -2.85 -1.44 5.54
C ILE A 33 -3.93 -0.70 6.34
N GLY A 34 -4.25 -1.18 7.54
CA GLY A 34 -5.25 -0.57 8.42
C GLY A 34 -4.90 0.87 8.80
N TRP A 35 -3.66 1.12 9.19
CA TRP A 35 -3.18 2.48 9.51
C TRP A 35 -3.15 3.39 8.29
N ALA A 36 -2.68 2.90 7.14
CA ALA A 36 -2.70 3.68 5.90
C ALA A 36 -4.13 4.04 5.50
N TYR A 37 -5.07 3.10 5.61
CA TYR A 37 -6.48 3.34 5.35
C TYR A 37 -7.08 4.37 6.33
N LEU A 38 -6.84 4.22 7.63
CA LEU A 38 -7.33 5.13 8.66
C LEU A 38 -6.81 6.56 8.42
N PHE A 39 -5.51 6.71 8.20
CA PHE A 39 -4.89 8.01 7.94
C PHE A 39 -5.45 8.65 6.67
N CYS A 40 -5.45 7.91 5.56
CA CYS A 40 -5.89 8.42 4.26
C CYS A 40 -7.39 8.75 4.24
N SER A 41 -8.25 7.90 4.85
CA SER A 41 -9.69 8.17 4.92
C SER A 41 -10.00 9.38 5.78
N THR A 42 -9.33 9.54 6.92
CA THR A 42 -9.45 10.71 7.79
C THR A 42 -9.01 11.98 7.05
N ALA A 43 -7.84 11.96 6.41
CA ALA A 43 -7.35 13.08 5.60
C ALA A 43 -8.35 13.42 4.48
N TYR A 44 -8.89 12.41 3.79
CA TYR A 44 -9.89 12.63 2.74
C TYR A 44 -11.17 13.26 3.29
N ILE A 45 -11.72 12.77 4.39
CA ILE A 45 -12.94 13.32 5.00
C ILE A 45 -12.76 14.80 5.38
N LEU A 46 -11.61 15.14 5.98
CA LEU A 46 -11.30 16.49 6.42
C LEU A 46 -11.02 17.45 5.25
N LEU A 47 -10.31 16.98 4.24
CA LEU A 47 -9.78 17.83 3.17
C LEU A 47 -10.53 17.71 1.83
N ARG A 48 -11.56 16.86 1.72
CA ARG A 48 -12.29 16.57 0.46
C ARG A 48 -12.87 17.80 -0.24
N ARG A 49 -13.15 18.86 0.49
CA ARG A 49 -13.67 20.12 -0.07
C ARG A 49 -12.59 20.93 -0.78
N ARG A 50 -11.33 20.67 -0.50
CA ARG A 50 -10.18 21.40 -1.05
C ARG A 50 -9.08 20.40 -1.47
N PRO A 51 -9.21 19.77 -2.64
CA PRO A 51 -8.33 18.67 -3.08
C PRO A 51 -6.86 19.06 -3.17
N ILE A 52 -6.55 20.36 -3.30
CA ILE A 52 -5.18 20.87 -3.29
C ILE A 52 -4.45 20.51 -1.99
N TYR A 53 -5.14 20.50 -0.84
CA TYR A 53 -4.51 20.12 0.43
C TYR A 53 -4.18 18.64 0.50
N LEU A 54 -4.96 17.77 -0.19
CA LEU A 54 -4.62 16.35 -0.32
C LEU A 54 -3.36 16.15 -1.18
N LEU A 55 -3.22 16.93 -2.25
CA LEU A 55 -2.01 16.93 -3.07
C LEU A 55 -0.80 17.42 -2.28
N LEU A 56 -0.94 18.51 -1.53
CA LEU A 56 0.12 19.03 -0.67
C LEU A 56 0.50 18.03 0.43
N LEU A 57 -0.47 17.35 1.03
CA LEU A 57 -0.23 16.30 2.01
C LEU A 57 0.54 15.12 1.38
N TRP A 58 0.17 14.70 0.18
CA TRP A 58 0.90 13.68 -0.56
C TRP A 58 2.34 14.10 -0.85
N ALA A 59 2.56 15.34 -1.30
CA ALA A 59 3.89 15.89 -1.51
C ALA A 59 4.71 15.96 -0.21
N ALA A 60 4.08 16.34 0.90
CA ALA A 60 4.72 16.35 2.21
C ALA A 60 5.11 14.93 2.68
N LEU A 61 4.29 13.92 2.39
CA LEU A 61 4.61 12.52 2.69
C LEU A 61 5.78 12.01 1.82
N LEU A 62 5.86 12.40 0.56
CA LEU A 62 7.02 12.11 -0.29
C LEU A 62 8.29 12.74 0.29
N LEU A 63 8.22 14.00 0.69
CA LEU A 63 9.34 14.69 1.33
C LEU A 63 9.73 14.02 2.65
N LEU A 64 8.76 13.64 3.48
CA LEU A 64 9.01 12.88 4.70
C LEU A 64 9.77 11.58 4.41
N ASN A 65 9.33 10.82 3.41
CA ASN A 65 10.00 9.58 3.02
C ASN A 65 11.43 9.82 2.55
N MET A 66 11.67 10.87 1.75
CA MET A 66 13.01 11.28 1.30
C MET A 66 13.93 11.60 2.48
N LEU A 67 13.43 12.31 3.48
CA LEU A 67 14.22 12.77 4.62
C LEU A 67 14.57 11.64 5.59
N VAL A 68 13.60 10.76 5.86
CA VAL A 68 13.73 9.68 6.87
C VAL A 68 14.43 8.44 6.30
N THR A 69 14.32 8.19 4.99
CA THR A 69 14.87 6.99 4.37
C THR A 69 16.37 7.15 4.09
N ARG A 70 17.14 6.11 4.41
CA ARG A 70 18.59 6.13 4.18
C ARG A 70 18.93 6.11 2.71
N LEU A 71 19.93 6.92 2.34
CA LEU A 71 20.56 6.95 1.03
C LEU A 71 21.35 5.64 0.78
N ARG A 72 21.78 5.42 -0.46
CA ARG A 72 22.64 4.29 -0.83
C ARG A 72 23.94 4.20 -0.02
N GLY A 73 24.47 5.34 0.44
CA GLY A 73 25.66 5.42 1.29
C GLY A 73 25.44 5.06 2.77
N GLY A 74 24.22 4.69 3.16
CA GLY A 74 23.88 4.30 4.54
C GLY A 74 23.51 5.47 5.44
N GLU A 75 23.66 6.71 4.99
CA GLU A 75 23.28 7.93 5.72
C GLU A 75 21.85 8.35 5.35
N SER A 76 21.13 8.96 6.29
CA SER A 76 19.85 9.63 6.01
C SER A 76 20.12 11.13 5.78
N LEU A 77 19.26 11.79 4.99
CA LEU A 77 19.36 13.24 4.76
C LEU A 77 19.24 14.04 6.06
N ILE A 78 18.48 13.51 7.03
CA ILE A 78 18.42 14.00 8.39
C ILE A 78 19.14 12.99 9.26
N GLY A 79 20.40 13.28 9.63
CA GLY A 79 21.20 12.44 10.52
C GLY A 79 20.68 12.47 11.95
N GLY A 80 20.50 11.30 12.56
CA GLY A 80 20.15 11.14 13.97
C GLY A 80 18.65 11.24 14.33
N PRO A 81 18.32 11.20 15.65
CA PRO A 81 16.97 11.37 16.14
C PRO A 81 16.46 12.76 15.75
N SER A 82 15.43 12.81 14.91
CA SER A 82 14.88 14.07 14.41
C SER A 82 13.42 14.18 14.83
N LEU A 83 12.99 15.41 15.13
CA LEU A 83 11.63 15.74 15.47
C LEU A 83 10.62 15.21 14.42
N VAL A 84 11.03 15.17 13.15
CA VAL A 84 10.25 14.62 12.04
C VAL A 84 10.08 13.09 12.16
N GLY A 85 11.13 12.37 12.54
CA GLY A 85 11.07 10.93 12.80
C GLY A 85 10.18 10.60 14.00
N ASP A 86 10.29 11.39 15.07
CA ASP A 86 9.48 11.23 16.29
C ASP A 86 8.01 11.51 16.01
N MET A 87 7.69 12.55 15.21
CA MET A 87 6.31 12.82 14.77
C MET A 87 5.76 11.70 13.90
N ALA A 88 6.55 11.17 12.97
CA ALA A 88 6.13 10.05 12.12
C ALA A 88 5.89 8.77 12.94
N ALA A 89 6.69 8.53 13.96
CA ALA A 89 6.51 7.44 14.91
C ALA A 89 5.24 7.63 15.76
N ALA A 90 5.01 8.84 16.26
CA ALA A 90 3.82 9.19 17.05
C ALA A 90 2.52 9.01 16.24
N LEU A 91 2.54 9.35 14.95
CA LEU A 91 1.41 9.14 14.03
C LEU A 91 1.29 7.70 13.51
N ASN A 92 2.24 6.84 13.86
CA ASN A 92 2.28 5.44 13.45
C ASN A 92 2.29 5.24 11.92
N ILE A 93 2.78 6.22 11.17
CA ILE A 93 2.88 6.19 9.70
C ILE A 93 4.24 5.70 9.20
N GLY A 94 5.20 5.49 10.13
CA GLY A 94 6.57 5.12 9.80
C GLY A 94 7.22 6.14 8.87
N ASN A 95 7.85 5.68 7.80
CA ASN A 95 8.39 6.56 6.75
C ASN A 95 7.35 7.02 5.71
N GLY A 96 6.08 6.79 5.93
CA GLY A 96 4.97 7.20 5.06
C GLY A 96 4.74 6.32 3.83
N SER A 97 5.52 5.28 3.59
CA SER A 97 5.47 4.49 2.34
C SER A 97 4.07 3.94 2.01
N SER A 98 3.41 3.28 2.96
CA SER A 98 2.06 2.72 2.76
C SER A 98 1.01 3.81 2.54
N VAL A 99 1.17 4.94 3.24
CA VAL A 99 0.26 6.09 3.13
C VAL A 99 0.42 6.79 1.80
N ILE A 100 1.66 6.94 1.28
CA ILE A 100 1.94 7.51 -0.05
C ILE A 100 1.21 6.72 -1.14
N MET A 101 1.32 5.39 -1.13
CA MET A 101 0.66 4.53 -2.12
C MET A 101 -0.86 4.64 -2.05
N ALA A 102 -1.44 4.60 -0.85
CA ALA A 102 -2.89 4.75 -0.66
C ALA A 102 -3.37 6.15 -1.08
N MET A 103 -2.63 7.21 -0.74
CA MET A 103 -2.96 8.58 -1.12
C MET A 103 -2.88 8.79 -2.64
N THR A 104 -1.93 8.14 -3.33
CA THR A 104 -1.87 8.17 -4.81
C THR A 104 -3.16 7.62 -5.42
N GLY A 105 -3.73 6.54 -4.86
CA GLY A 105 -5.03 6.01 -5.28
C GLY A 105 -6.19 6.98 -5.05
N ILE A 106 -6.20 7.69 -3.91
CA ILE A 106 -7.21 8.73 -3.61
C ILE A 106 -7.10 9.88 -4.60
N LEU A 107 -5.89 10.38 -4.87
CA LEU A 107 -5.66 11.46 -5.82
C LEU A 107 -6.07 11.07 -7.24
N LEU A 108 -5.78 9.85 -7.67
CA LEU A 108 -6.24 9.32 -8.96
C LEU A 108 -7.77 9.28 -9.03
N SER A 109 -8.44 8.79 -7.98
CA SER A 109 -9.91 8.74 -7.90
C SER A 109 -10.54 10.14 -7.91
N LEU A 110 -9.89 11.11 -7.26
CA LEU A 110 -10.32 12.51 -7.31
C LEU A 110 -10.12 13.12 -8.70
N ALA A 111 -8.98 12.87 -9.34
CA ALA A 111 -8.71 13.30 -10.71
C ALA A 111 -9.80 12.77 -11.67
N GLU A 112 -10.14 11.49 -11.57
CA GLU A 112 -11.25 10.90 -12.35
C GLU A 112 -12.59 11.58 -12.09
N LYS A 113 -12.90 11.87 -10.84
CA LYS A 113 -14.13 12.57 -10.45
C LYS A 113 -14.21 13.97 -11.05
N TYR A 114 -13.12 14.74 -10.96
CA TYR A 114 -13.08 16.12 -11.46
C TYR A 114 -12.99 16.20 -12.99
N THR A 115 -12.42 15.18 -13.64
CA THR A 115 -12.30 15.09 -15.09
C THR A 115 -13.44 14.31 -15.76
N GLY A 116 -14.48 13.93 -14.98
CA GLY A 116 -15.60 13.13 -15.48
C GLY A 116 -16.35 13.74 -16.67
N HIS A 117 -16.28 15.06 -16.85
CA HIS A 117 -16.84 15.78 -17.99
C HIS A 117 -16.00 15.68 -19.28
N LEU A 118 -14.73 15.21 -19.18
CA LEU A 118 -13.86 15.06 -20.32
C LEU A 118 -14.11 13.74 -21.05
N LYS A 119 -13.75 13.72 -22.34
CA LYS A 119 -13.79 12.49 -23.15
C LYS A 119 -12.92 11.39 -22.53
N SER A 120 -13.36 10.14 -22.64
CA SER A 120 -12.63 8.99 -22.10
C SER A 120 -11.16 8.95 -22.54
N ALA A 121 -10.88 9.26 -23.80
CA ALA A 121 -9.52 9.30 -24.33
C ALA A 121 -8.60 10.30 -23.59
N HIS A 122 -9.11 11.48 -23.23
CA HIS A 122 -8.33 12.47 -22.47
C HIS A 122 -8.02 11.97 -21.05
N ARG A 123 -8.97 11.33 -20.38
CA ARG A 123 -8.77 10.75 -19.04
C ARG A 123 -7.73 9.61 -19.08
N ILE A 124 -7.81 8.74 -20.09
CA ILE A 124 -6.83 7.69 -20.33
C ILE A 124 -5.43 8.30 -20.55
N PHE A 125 -5.33 9.34 -21.38
CA PHE A 125 -4.08 10.04 -21.63
C PHE A 125 -3.49 10.66 -20.35
N MET A 126 -4.31 11.33 -19.53
CA MET A 126 -3.88 11.92 -18.26
C MET A 126 -3.39 10.85 -17.27
N ALA A 127 -4.08 9.73 -17.15
CA ALA A 127 -3.67 8.62 -16.31
C ALA A 127 -2.38 7.96 -16.82
N SER A 128 -2.23 7.79 -18.14
CA SER A 128 -0.99 7.29 -18.75
C SER A 128 0.19 8.24 -18.48
N ALA A 129 -0.02 9.54 -18.66
CA ALA A 129 0.99 10.55 -18.38
C ALA A 129 1.42 10.53 -16.91
N LEU A 130 0.46 10.39 -15.98
CA LEU A 130 0.76 10.26 -14.54
C LEU A 130 1.59 9.00 -14.27
N ALA A 131 1.25 7.85 -14.86
CA ALA A 131 2.03 6.62 -14.70
C ALA A 131 3.48 6.80 -15.17
N VAL A 132 3.69 7.43 -16.33
CA VAL A 132 5.02 7.73 -16.89
C VAL A 132 5.78 8.71 -16.00
N LEU A 133 5.13 9.76 -15.50
CA LEU A 133 5.75 10.74 -14.59
C LEU A 133 6.19 10.08 -13.28
N LEU A 134 5.35 9.24 -12.67
CA LEU A 134 5.70 8.51 -11.47
C LEU A 134 6.86 7.53 -11.71
N ALA A 135 6.85 6.81 -12.84
CA ALA A 135 7.94 5.91 -13.21
C ALA A 135 9.25 6.67 -13.46
N GLY A 136 9.19 7.82 -14.14
CA GLY A 136 10.35 8.70 -14.35
C GLY A 136 10.91 9.25 -13.04
N ALA A 137 10.04 9.73 -12.14
CA ALA A 137 10.44 10.17 -10.81
C ALA A 137 11.06 9.03 -9.98
N ALA A 138 10.52 7.81 -10.10
CA ALA A 138 11.08 6.62 -9.47
C ALA A 138 12.49 6.30 -10.01
N ALA A 139 12.68 6.35 -11.32
CA ALA A 139 13.97 6.11 -11.97
C ALA A 139 15.02 7.16 -11.56
N LEU A 140 14.64 8.43 -11.48
CA LEU A 140 15.52 9.50 -11.01
C LEU A 140 15.89 9.32 -9.53
N SER A 141 14.91 9.01 -8.68
CA SER A 141 15.16 8.78 -7.25
C SER A 141 15.99 7.53 -6.97
N HIS A 142 15.96 6.52 -7.85
CA HIS A 142 16.77 5.32 -7.73
C HIS A 142 18.29 5.59 -7.74
N ASN A 143 18.74 6.70 -8.27
CA ASN A 143 20.16 7.09 -8.23
C ASN A 143 20.63 7.38 -6.80
N LEU A 144 19.73 7.87 -5.93
CA LEU A 144 20.03 8.27 -4.55
C LEU A 144 19.64 7.21 -3.53
N TRP A 145 18.54 6.49 -3.74
CA TRP A 145 18.02 5.45 -2.84
C TRP A 145 18.00 4.09 -3.52
N ILE A 146 18.23 3.03 -2.74
CA ILE A 146 18.01 1.65 -3.21
C ILE A 146 16.51 1.37 -3.35
N ILE A 147 16.12 0.50 -4.26
CA ILE A 147 14.74 0.00 -4.33
C ILE A 147 14.57 -1.07 -3.25
N SER A 148 13.79 -0.79 -2.21
CA SER A 148 13.56 -1.74 -1.13
C SER A 148 12.14 -1.65 -0.60
N LYS A 149 11.43 -2.79 -0.65
CA LYS A 149 10.11 -2.96 -0.04
C LYS A 149 10.19 -2.91 1.49
N ASN A 150 11.20 -3.58 2.06
CA ASN A 150 11.32 -3.74 3.52
C ASN A 150 11.58 -2.41 4.23
N ILE A 151 12.34 -1.53 3.59
CA ILE A 151 12.62 -0.18 4.10
C ILE A 151 11.52 0.79 3.65
N GLY A 152 10.75 0.48 2.60
CA GLY A 152 9.73 1.37 2.05
C GLY A 152 10.32 2.63 1.43
N THR A 153 11.35 2.47 0.59
CA THR A 153 12.09 3.59 -0.01
C THR A 153 11.26 4.36 -1.05
N LEU A 154 11.61 5.62 -1.28
CA LEU A 154 10.92 6.48 -2.24
C LEU A 154 10.80 5.87 -3.64
N PRO A 155 11.89 5.36 -4.29
CA PRO A 155 11.76 4.75 -5.61
C PRO A 155 10.83 3.55 -5.61
N TRP A 156 10.82 2.75 -4.54
CA TRP A 156 9.90 1.61 -4.43
C TRP A 156 8.45 2.09 -4.39
N CYS A 157 8.13 3.10 -3.57
CA CYS A 157 6.77 3.67 -3.48
C CYS A 157 6.29 4.22 -4.81
N LEU A 158 7.17 4.95 -5.52
CA LEU A 158 6.85 5.57 -6.81
C LEU A 158 6.67 4.52 -7.91
N TYR A 159 7.52 3.47 -7.98
CA TYR A 159 7.35 2.38 -8.94
C TYR A 159 6.06 1.61 -8.70
N VAL A 160 5.72 1.28 -7.45
CA VAL A 160 4.46 0.59 -7.12
C VAL A 160 3.26 1.47 -7.47
N SER A 161 3.33 2.76 -7.17
CA SER A 161 2.29 3.72 -7.54
C SER A 161 2.15 3.84 -9.07
N ALA A 162 3.26 3.94 -9.80
CA ALA A 162 3.28 3.98 -11.26
C ALA A 162 2.66 2.73 -11.87
N LEU A 163 3.04 1.55 -11.37
CA LEU A 163 2.48 0.27 -11.82
C LEU A 163 0.97 0.19 -11.55
N SER A 164 0.52 0.63 -10.36
CA SER A 164 -0.90 0.65 -10.00
C SER A 164 -1.71 1.55 -10.93
N VAL A 165 -1.18 2.75 -11.24
CA VAL A 165 -1.81 3.69 -12.18
C VAL A 165 -1.79 3.11 -13.61
N ALA A 166 -0.72 2.42 -14.02
CA ALA A 166 -0.63 1.77 -15.33
C ALA A 166 -1.66 0.65 -15.48
N VAL A 167 -1.81 -0.20 -14.45
CA VAL A 167 -2.85 -1.26 -14.43
C VAL A 167 -4.24 -0.63 -14.50
N TYR A 168 -4.51 0.40 -13.70
CA TYR A 168 -5.76 1.15 -13.77
C TYR A 168 -6.02 1.69 -15.18
N THR A 169 -5.02 2.31 -15.81
CA THR A 169 -5.11 2.85 -17.16
C THR A 169 -5.41 1.75 -18.19
N THR A 170 -4.76 0.59 -18.07
CA THR A 170 -5.01 -0.57 -18.91
C THR A 170 -6.46 -1.04 -18.80
N LEU A 171 -7.01 -1.11 -17.58
CA LEU A 171 -8.41 -1.47 -17.36
C LEU A 171 -9.37 -0.45 -17.99
N ARG A 172 -9.05 0.85 -17.91
CA ARG A 172 -9.82 1.92 -18.56
C ARG A 172 -9.78 1.83 -20.09
N ILE A 173 -8.63 1.46 -20.67
CA ILE A 173 -8.50 1.22 -22.10
C ILE A 173 -9.38 0.03 -22.51
N MET A 174 -9.33 -1.08 -21.76
CA MET A 174 -10.15 -2.26 -22.03
C MET A 174 -11.64 -1.99 -21.89
N GLU A 175 -12.04 -1.17 -20.92
CA GLU A 175 -13.42 -0.68 -20.79
C GLU A 175 -13.84 0.11 -22.03
N HIS A 176 -13.00 1.04 -22.48
CA HIS A 176 -13.25 1.85 -23.66
C HIS A 176 -13.39 1.02 -24.95
N LEU A 177 -12.62 -0.07 -25.05
CA LEU A 177 -12.66 -1.03 -26.14
C LEU A 177 -13.80 -2.08 -26.01
N GLY A 178 -14.60 -2.03 -24.95
CA GLY A 178 -15.67 -3.01 -24.69
C GLY A 178 -15.19 -4.44 -24.38
N ARG A 179 -13.92 -4.61 -23.95
CA ARG A 179 -13.29 -5.93 -23.72
C ARG A 179 -13.17 -6.30 -22.23
N LEU A 180 -14.01 -5.75 -21.35
CA LEU A 180 -13.95 -6.02 -19.91
C LEU A 180 -14.32 -7.47 -19.55
N SER A 181 -15.03 -8.19 -20.37
CA SER A 181 -15.41 -9.59 -20.12
C SER A 181 -14.21 -10.51 -19.86
N TRP A 182 -13.05 -10.15 -20.41
CA TRP A 182 -11.81 -10.89 -20.17
C TRP A 182 -11.37 -10.91 -18.70
N PHE A 183 -11.76 -9.91 -17.92
CA PHE A 183 -11.46 -9.82 -16.48
C PHE A 183 -12.50 -10.52 -15.58
N ASN A 184 -13.59 -11.06 -16.13
CA ASN A 184 -14.61 -11.72 -15.33
C ASN A 184 -14.07 -12.82 -14.38
N PRO A 185 -13.08 -13.66 -14.76
CA PRO A 185 -12.51 -14.65 -13.86
C PRO A 185 -11.91 -14.03 -12.59
N PHE A 186 -11.33 -12.83 -12.69
CA PHE A 186 -10.68 -12.13 -11.57
C PHE A 186 -11.65 -11.32 -10.72
N ARG A 187 -12.89 -11.14 -11.17
CA ARG A 187 -13.89 -10.33 -10.46
C ARG A 187 -14.16 -10.84 -9.05
N TYR A 188 -14.29 -12.15 -8.89
CA TYR A 188 -14.56 -12.76 -7.59
C TYR A 188 -13.40 -12.60 -6.62
N SER A 189 -12.17 -12.72 -7.09
CA SER A 189 -10.97 -12.47 -6.29
C SER A 189 -10.88 -11.00 -5.86
N GLY A 190 -11.28 -10.06 -6.73
CA GLY A 190 -11.32 -8.64 -6.41
C GLY A 190 -12.40 -8.27 -5.39
N LEU A 191 -13.55 -8.96 -5.39
CA LEU A 191 -14.61 -8.75 -4.41
C LEU A 191 -14.30 -9.35 -3.03
N ALA A 192 -13.47 -10.40 -2.98
CA ALA A 192 -13.12 -11.13 -1.76
C ALA A 192 -11.60 -11.09 -1.49
N THR A 193 -10.97 -9.93 -1.70
CA THR A 193 -9.51 -9.76 -1.61
C THR A 193 -8.92 -10.22 -0.28
N LEU A 194 -9.58 -9.91 0.84
CA LEU A 194 -9.13 -10.35 2.17
C LEU A 194 -9.19 -11.88 2.30
N THR A 195 -10.26 -12.51 1.82
CA THR A 195 -10.39 -13.98 1.84
C THR A 195 -9.29 -14.64 1.01
N VAL A 196 -9.06 -14.15 -0.21
CA VAL A 196 -7.99 -14.66 -1.09
C VAL A 196 -6.62 -14.48 -0.45
N TYR A 197 -6.38 -13.34 0.22
CA TYR A 197 -5.14 -13.09 0.95
C TYR A 197 -4.94 -14.05 2.13
N MET A 198 -6.03 -14.42 2.84
CA MET A 198 -5.95 -15.30 3.99
C MET A 198 -5.80 -16.79 3.64
N ILE A 199 -6.24 -17.22 2.44
CA ILE A 199 -6.19 -18.63 2.01
C ILE A 199 -4.79 -19.26 2.19
N PRO A 200 -3.68 -18.67 1.70
CA PRO A 200 -2.35 -19.27 1.89
C PRO A 200 -1.99 -19.49 3.36
N TYR A 201 -2.28 -18.52 4.22
CA TYR A 201 -1.98 -18.61 5.65
C TYR A 201 -2.78 -19.73 6.33
N VAL A 202 -4.06 -19.88 5.98
CA VAL A 202 -4.91 -20.98 6.47
C VAL A 202 -4.36 -22.33 5.99
N LEU A 203 -4.00 -22.43 4.71
CA LEU A 203 -3.42 -23.65 4.15
C LEU A 203 -2.08 -24.02 4.81
N TYR A 204 -1.20 -23.05 5.04
CA TYR A 204 0.05 -23.28 5.78
C TYR A 204 -0.19 -23.74 7.21
N SER A 205 -1.17 -23.14 7.90
CA SER A 205 -1.52 -23.52 9.26
C SER A 205 -2.10 -24.94 9.35
N ILE A 206 -3.04 -25.29 8.46
CA ILE A 206 -3.62 -26.64 8.38
C ILE A 206 -2.53 -27.68 8.10
N ARG A 207 -1.65 -27.37 7.15
CA ARG A 207 -0.56 -28.26 6.77
C ARG A 207 0.42 -28.47 7.92
N GLY A 208 0.82 -27.41 8.63
CA GLY A 208 1.67 -27.52 9.82
C GLY A 208 1.01 -28.35 10.92
N PHE A 209 -0.31 -28.21 11.10
CA PHE A 209 -1.08 -29.00 12.06
C PHE A 209 -1.18 -30.48 11.68
N CYS A 210 -1.28 -30.78 10.37
CA CYS A 210 -1.32 -32.15 9.85
C CYS A 210 0.06 -32.82 9.74
N GLY A 211 1.14 -32.14 10.10
CA GLY A 211 2.52 -32.67 10.00
C GLY A 211 3.00 -32.97 8.57
N MET A 212 2.36 -32.37 7.55
CA MET A 212 2.71 -32.59 6.17
C MET A 212 3.97 -31.81 5.79
N GLU A 213 5.04 -32.49 5.34
CA GLU A 213 6.28 -31.85 4.89
C GLU A 213 6.05 -30.94 3.67
N SER A 214 6.83 -29.86 3.58
CA SER A 214 6.79 -28.97 2.43
C SER A 214 7.36 -29.66 1.20
N PRO A 215 6.68 -29.67 0.03
CA PRO A 215 7.34 -29.98 -1.21
C PRO A 215 8.58 -29.06 -1.38
N GLU A 216 9.70 -29.60 -1.84
CA GLU A 216 10.97 -28.87 -1.96
C GLU A 216 10.86 -27.56 -2.76
N TRP A 217 9.95 -27.49 -3.73
CA TRP A 217 9.69 -26.27 -4.53
C TRP A 217 8.94 -25.16 -3.77
N LEU A 218 8.42 -25.44 -2.58
CA LEU A 218 7.74 -24.49 -1.67
C LEU A 218 8.60 -24.10 -0.47
N SER A 219 9.62 -24.89 -0.15
CA SER A 219 10.68 -24.56 0.78
C SER A 219 11.71 -23.73 0.00
N GLY A 220 11.46 -22.42 -0.15
CA GLY A 220 12.44 -21.52 -0.75
C GLY A 220 13.78 -21.54 0.01
N PRO A 221 14.88 -21.07 -0.63
CA PRO A 221 16.18 -20.99 -0.01
C PRO A 221 16.19 -20.16 1.22
#